data_179b18bde582c8c0e864ee9da60ab607
#
_entry.id   179b18bde582c8c0e864ee9da60ab607
#
_cell.length_a   1.000
_cell.length_b   1.000
_cell.length_c   1.000
_cell.angle_alpha   90.00
_cell.angle_beta   90.00
_cell.angle_gamma   90.00
#
_symmetry.space_group_name_H-M   'P 1'
#
loop_
_entity.id
_entity.type
_entity.pdbx_description
1 polymer ?
#
loop_
_entity_poly.entity_id
_entity_poly.type
_entity_poly.pdbx_seq_one_letter_code
_entity_poly.pdbx_strand_id
1 'polypeptide(L)'
;MPELRKDYVTDTWVVFSASRAQRPGAFRGGRSTTDPEKCPFCYGHEHMTPPEVLAYRKDGVPNGPGWWIRCVPNKYPALQVEGEVHRHVSQLFHSVNGVGAHEVIVETPEHEHHLSMQSEFQVQEIITAYKQRYLDLIRDKRFKYILIFKNHGERAGASISHPHSQLIATPIVPRRIVEEVNSLNRFYESTGGSCLYCEIVETELEEEKRIVSENESFVCLSPYAARFPFESWILPKAHEMAFEDIADDERTPFARILKDILGRMFGILDDPPFNYYIHTAPCDRKETKYHWHLEITPRLTETAGFERGTGFYINPVMPEDAAGILRERVKLSDKPY
;
A
#
# COMPACT_ATOMS: atom_id res chain seq x y z
N MET A 1 21.54 6.14 13.22
CA MET A 1 20.14 6.61 13.09
C MET A 1 19.86 6.80 11.60
N PRO A 2 18.72 6.42 11.09
CA PRO A 2 18.31 6.76 9.73
C PRO A 2 18.26 8.27 9.53
N GLU A 3 18.42 8.72 8.28
CA GLU A 3 18.42 10.12 7.89
C GLU A 3 17.62 10.29 6.59
N LEU A 4 16.87 11.36 6.46
CA LEU A 4 16.26 11.79 5.20
C LEU A 4 17.03 13.00 4.67
N ARG A 5 17.44 12.93 3.39
CA ARG A 5 18.11 14.02 2.69
C ARG A 5 17.27 14.52 1.55
N LYS A 6 17.22 15.85 1.40
CA LYS A 6 16.46 16.49 0.33
C LYS A 6 17.33 16.63 -0.92
N ASP A 7 16.81 16.17 -2.05
CA ASP A 7 17.33 16.50 -3.38
C ASP A 7 16.74 17.85 -3.79
N TYR A 8 17.58 18.82 -4.06
CA TYR A 8 17.16 20.18 -4.40
C TYR A 8 16.60 20.34 -5.81
N VAL A 9 17.03 19.48 -6.74
CA VAL A 9 16.63 19.57 -8.14
C VAL A 9 15.22 19.05 -8.34
N THR A 10 14.90 17.94 -7.64
CA THR A 10 13.62 17.24 -7.81
C THR A 10 12.66 17.41 -6.64
N ASP A 11 13.09 18.07 -5.57
CA ASP A 11 12.35 18.20 -4.30
C ASP A 11 12.04 16.84 -3.62
N THR A 12 12.75 15.80 -4.06
CA THR A 12 12.56 14.44 -3.54
C THR A 12 13.34 14.21 -2.25
N TRP A 13 12.77 13.50 -1.30
CA TRP A 13 13.46 13.06 -0.10
C TRP A 13 13.95 11.62 -0.24
N VAL A 14 15.20 11.37 0.12
CA VAL A 14 15.84 10.06 0.09
C VAL A 14 16.12 9.60 1.51
N VAL A 15 15.65 8.40 1.86
CA VAL A 15 15.90 7.77 3.16
C VAL A 15 17.21 6.99 3.11
N PHE A 16 18.16 7.34 3.96
CA PHE A 16 19.39 6.58 4.20
C PHE A 16 19.26 5.78 5.50
N SER A 17 19.32 4.45 5.40
CA SER A 17 19.18 3.55 6.54
C SER A 17 20.21 2.42 6.44
N ALA A 18 21.29 2.52 7.20
CA ALA A 18 22.38 1.53 7.19
C ALA A 18 21.92 0.14 7.67
N SER A 19 20.94 0.07 8.58
CA SER A 19 20.39 -1.21 9.06
C SER A 19 19.76 -2.05 7.94
N ARG A 20 19.25 -1.42 6.89
CA ARG A 20 18.69 -2.15 5.73
C ARG A 20 19.74 -2.84 4.87
N ALA A 21 21.00 -2.37 4.90
CA ALA A 21 22.10 -3.05 4.22
C ALA A 21 22.45 -4.41 4.86
N GLN A 22 22.09 -4.60 6.14
CA GLN A 22 22.28 -5.85 6.87
C GLN A 22 21.19 -6.89 6.59
N ARG A 23 20.13 -6.51 5.84
CA ARG A 23 19.06 -7.44 5.43
C ARG A 23 19.66 -8.53 4.54
N PRO A 24 19.37 -9.82 4.81
CA PRO A 24 19.79 -10.90 3.92
C PRO A 24 19.36 -10.64 2.48
N GLY A 25 20.29 -10.73 1.54
CA GLY A 25 20.00 -10.49 0.11
C GLY A 25 19.82 -9.03 -0.31
N ALA A 26 20.14 -8.03 0.55
CA ALA A 26 19.92 -6.60 0.26
C ALA A 26 20.46 -6.11 -1.09
N PHE A 27 21.50 -6.75 -1.63
CA PHE A 27 22.14 -6.40 -2.91
C PHE A 27 22.19 -7.56 -3.91
N ARG A 28 21.45 -8.67 -3.65
CA ARG A 28 21.40 -9.82 -4.55
C ARG A 28 20.05 -9.84 -5.26
N GLY A 29 20.07 -9.87 -6.59
CA GLY A 29 18.92 -10.26 -7.40
C GLY A 29 18.84 -11.80 -7.39
N GLY A 30 17.78 -12.37 -6.84
CA GLY A 30 17.56 -13.80 -6.80
C GLY A 30 16.13 -14.11 -6.34
N ARG A 31 15.53 -15.19 -6.81
CA ARG A 31 14.16 -15.59 -6.43
C ARG A 31 14.04 -15.76 -4.92
N SER A 32 13.19 -14.99 -4.31
CA SER A 32 12.85 -15.07 -2.89
C SER A 32 11.65 -15.99 -2.68
N THR A 33 11.84 -17.28 -2.89
CA THR A 33 10.94 -18.27 -2.25
C THR A 33 11.50 -18.50 -0.85
N THR A 34 10.89 -17.91 0.15
CA THR A 34 11.27 -18.16 1.54
C THR A 34 10.77 -19.55 1.90
N ASP A 35 11.71 -20.43 2.25
CA ASP A 35 11.39 -21.76 2.80
C ASP A 35 10.47 -21.59 4.04
N PRO A 36 9.29 -22.21 4.10
CA PRO A 36 8.40 -22.13 5.26
C PRO A 36 9.08 -22.45 6.59
N GLU A 37 10.02 -23.41 6.60
CA GLU A 37 10.75 -23.80 7.80
C GLU A 37 11.70 -22.72 8.34
N LYS A 38 12.04 -21.74 7.50
CA LYS A 38 12.92 -20.59 7.83
C LYS A 38 12.19 -19.26 7.81
N CYS A 39 10.90 -19.26 7.55
CA CYS A 39 10.12 -18.05 7.41
C CYS A 39 9.78 -17.46 8.80
N PRO A 40 10.19 -16.19 9.08
CA PRO A 40 9.92 -15.57 10.37
C PRO A 40 8.44 -15.25 10.61
N PHE A 41 7.59 -15.35 9.58
CA PHE A 41 6.17 -15.03 9.64
C PHE A 41 5.30 -16.29 9.76
N CYS A 42 5.86 -17.48 9.58
CA CYS A 42 5.14 -18.73 9.78
C CYS A 42 4.82 -18.96 11.24
N TYR A 43 3.73 -19.66 11.45
CA TYR A 43 3.27 -20.09 12.77
C TYR A 43 4.33 -20.90 13.50
N GLY A 44 4.57 -20.58 14.78
CA GLY A 44 5.62 -21.20 15.59
C GLY A 44 6.98 -20.49 15.49
N HIS A 45 7.13 -19.51 14.60
CA HIS A 45 8.38 -18.75 14.45
C HIS A 45 8.30 -17.32 15.03
N GLU A 46 7.38 -17.07 15.95
CA GLU A 46 7.14 -15.74 16.52
C GLU A 46 8.40 -15.14 17.18
N HIS A 47 9.29 -16.00 17.70
CA HIS A 47 10.57 -15.61 18.28
C HIS A 47 11.59 -15.05 17.28
N MET A 48 11.37 -15.22 15.97
CA MET A 48 12.28 -14.73 14.92
C MET A 48 12.02 -13.25 14.55
N THR A 49 10.93 -12.67 15.04
CA THR A 49 10.55 -11.28 14.83
C THR A 49 10.69 -10.45 16.10
N PRO A 50 10.72 -9.11 16.04
CA PRO A 50 10.51 -8.27 17.20
C PRO A 50 9.17 -8.57 17.88
N PRO A 51 8.98 -8.17 19.16
CA PRO A 51 7.70 -8.31 19.84
C PRO A 51 6.56 -7.66 19.06
N GLU A 52 5.39 -8.29 19.09
CA GLU A 52 4.20 -7.80 18.41
C GLU A 52 3.66 -6.52 19.06
N VAL A 53 3.19 -5.59 18.23
CA VAL A 53 2.49 -4.36 18.64
C VAL A 53 0.98 -4.52 18.57
N LEU A 54 0.50 -5.49 17.80
CA LEU A 54 -0.90 -5.89 17.67
C LEU A 54 -0.97 -7.36 17.26
N ALA A 55 -1.92 -8.11 17.81
CA ALA A 55 -2.28 -9.42 17.28
C ALA A 55 -3.75 -9.73 17.53
N TYR A 56 -4.39 -10.34 16.56
CA TYR A 56 -5.72 -10.92 16.71
C TYR A 56 -5.58 -12.39 17.00
N ARG A 57 -6.04 -12.83 18.17
CA ARG A 57 -6.05 -14.21 18.62
C ARG A 57 -7.23 -14.45 19.56
N LYS A 58 -7.73 -15.66 19.55
CA LYS A 58 -8.81 -16.04 20.47
C LYS A 58 -8.26 -16.30 21.87
N ASP A 59 -7.19 -17.06 21.93
CA ASP A 59 -6.55 -17.50 23.17
C ASP A 59 -5.02 -17.43 22.99
N GLY A 60 -4.26 -17.46 24.08
CA GLY A 60 -2.80 -17.49 24.05
C GLY A 60 -2.15 -16.28 24.71
N VAL A 61 -0.83 -16.30 24.70
CA VAL A 61 0.01 -15.25 25.30
C VAL A 61 0.58 -14.33 24.22
N PRO A 62 0.88 -13.07 24.56
CA PRO A 62 1.60 -12.18 23.65
C PRO A 62 2.89 -12.82 23.13
N ASN A 63 3.18 -12.59 21.83
CA ASN A 63 4.30 -13.19 21.12
C ASN A 63 4.30 -14.72 21.04
N GLY A 64 3.15 -15.32 21.24
CA GLY A 64 2.92 -16.76 21.12
C GLY A 64 1.96 -17.11 19.99
N PRO A 65 1.68 -18.40 19.81
CA PRO A 65 0.79 -18.90 18.75
C PRO A 65 -0.68 -18.52 18.98
N GLY A 66 -1.57 -18.93 18.07
CA GLY A 66 -3.02 -18.74 18.13
C GLY A 66 -3.53 -17.48 17.45
N TRP A 67 -2.66 -16.70 16.83
CA TRP A 67 -3.02 -15.51 16.08
C TRP A 67 -3.50 -15.83 14.65
N TRP A 68 -4.34 -14.95 14.09
CA TRP A 68 -4.69 -14.96 12.66
C TRP A 68 -4.29 -13.66 11.96
N ILE A 69 -3.99 -12.60 12.69
CA ILE A 69 -3.30 -11.37 12.25
C ILE A 69 -2.23 -11.04 13.27
N ARG A 70 -1.06 -10.62 12.81
CA ARG A 70 0.03 -10.21 13.70
C ARG A 70 0.80 -9.03 13.13
N CYS A 71 0.94 -7.96 13.91
CA CYS A 71 1.72 -6.78 13.55
C CYS A 71 2.97 -6.69 14.40
N VAL A 72 4.12 -6.52 13.75
CA VAL A 72 5.43 -6.43 14.40
C VAL A 72 6.22 -5.25 13.85
N PRO A 73 7.09 -4.62 14.63
CA PRO A 73 8.08 -3.70 14.08
C PRO A 73 8.95 -4.41 13.03
N ASN A 74 9.31 -3.70 11.96
CA ASN A 74 10.22 -4.28 10.98
C ASN A 74 11.62 -4.45 11.59
N LYS A 75 12.19 -5.65 11.49
CA LYS A 75 13.53 -5.96 12.04
C LYS A 75 14.65 -5.11 11.42
N TYR A 76 14.46 -4.65 10.19
CA TYR A 76 15.38 -3.79 9.44
C TYR A 76 14.64 -2.51 8.98
N PRO A 77 14.31 -1.62 9.94
CA PRO A 77 13.41 -0.53 9.66
C PRO A 77 14.06 0.54 8.76
N ALA A 78 13.25 1.18 7.94
CA ALA A 78 13.69 2.34 7.17
C ALA A 78 13.85 3.58 8.06
N LEU A 79 12.98 3.72 9.04
CA LEU A 79 12.90 4.80 10.03
C LEU A 79 12.80 4.20 11.42
N GLN A 80 13.15 4.95 12.46
CA GLN A 80 13.10 4.53 13.87
C GLN A 80 12.17 5.44 14.67
N VAL A 81 11.47 4.87 15.63
CA VAL A 81 10.56 5.63 16.51
C VAL A 81 11.33 6.48 17.52
N GLU A 82 12.53 6.03 17.89
CA GLU A 82 13.38 6.68 18.91
C GLU A 82 13.99 7.97 18.37
N GLY A 83 14.09 8.97 19.24
CA GLY A 83 14.73 10.26 18.98
C GLY A 83 13.75 11.37 18.64
N GLU A 84 14.29 12.56 18.41
CA GLU A 84 13.55 13.77 18.08
C GLU A 84 13.73 14.13 16.61
N VAL A 85 12.74 14.79 16.03
CA VAL A 85 12.79 15.28 14.65
C VAL A 85 13.64 16.57 14.62
N HIS A 86 14.90 16.45 14.25
CA HIS A 86 15.78 17.58 14.05
C HIS A 86 15.99 17.82 12.56
N ARG A 87 15.77 19.06 12.13
CA ARG A 87 16.08 19.53 10.78
C ARG A 87 17.46 20.15 10.78
N HIS A 88 18.31 19.70 9.89
CA HIS A 88 19.63 20.27 9.66
C HIS A 88 19.62 21.00 8.32
N VAL A 89 20.06 22.26 8.38
CA VAL A 89 20.22 23.10 7.21
C VAL A 89 21.65 23.59 7.19
N SER A 90 22.41 23.21 6.17
CA SER A 90 23.77 23.67 5.94
C SER A 90 23.86 24.26 4.55
N GLN A 91 23.84 25.58 4.45
CA GLN A 91 23.81 26.32 3.18
C GLN A 91 22.70 25.82 2.26
N LEU A 92 23.05 24.97 1.30
CA LEU A 92 22.15 24.37 0.32
C LEU A 92 21.55 23.05 0.78
N PHE A 93 22.15 22.33 1.71
CA PHE A 93 21.77 20.95 2.04
C PHE A 93 20.82 20.87 3.25
N HIS A 94 19.67 20.23 3.06
CA HIS A 94 18.70 19.99 4.11
C HIS A 94 18.62 18.48 4.41
N SER A 95 18.64 18.14 5.68
CA SER A 95 18.34 16.80 6.15
C SER A 95 17.44 16.80 7.38
N VAL A 96 16.85 15.67 7.64
CA VAL A 96 15.99 15.43 8.81
C VAL A 96 16.36 14.07 9.39
N ASN A 97 16.41 13.98 10.72
CA ASN A 97 16.58 12.68 11.38
C ASN A 97 15.51 11.71 10.90
N GLY A 98 15.89 10.47 10.69
CA GLY A 98 15.01 9.39 10.26
C GLY A 98 14.06 8.88 11.35
N VAL A 99 13.39 9.79 12.07
CA VAL A 99 12.35 9.46 13.04
C VAL A 99 11.07 9.07 12.30
N GLY A 100 10.50 7.92 12.65
CA GLY A 100 9.32 7.37 12.02
C GLY A 100 9.03 5.95 12.51
N ALA A 101 7.98 5.33 12.01
CA ALA A 101 7.70 3.92 12.29
C ALA A 101 7.79 3.09 11.02
N HIS A 102 8.17 1.83 11.15
CA HIS A 102 8.13 0.85 10.07
C HIS A 102 7.66 -0.48 10.64
N GLU A 103 6.44 -0.87 10.31
CA GLU A 103 5.79 -2.08 10.80
C GLU A 103 5.48 -3.05 9.67
N VAL A 104 5.38 -4.33 10.02
CA VAL A 104 4.94 -5.43 9.16
C VAL A 104 3.64 -5.98 9.72
N ILE A 105 2.65 -6.18 8.87
CA ILE A 105 1.37 -6.80 9.18
C ILE A 105 1.35 -8.15 8.50
N VAL A 106 1.51 -9.23 9.28
CA VAL A 106 1.41 -10.61 8.80
C VAL A 106 -0.07 -10.94 8.67
N GLU A 107 -0.51 -11.22 7.45
CA GLU A 107 -1.92 -11.26 7.05
C GLU A 107 -2.58 -12.61 7.31
N THR A 108 -1.82 -13.64 7.58
CA THR A 108 -2.29 -15.00 7.83
C THR A 108 -1.16 -15.81 8.46
N PRO A 109 -1.42 -16.86 9.25
CA PRO A 109 -0.39 -17.81 9.67
C PRO A 109 0.06 -18.76 8.54
N GLU A 110 -0.67 -18.83 7.43
CA GLU A 110 -0.42 -19.76 6.32
C GLU A 110 0.54 -19.14 5.28
N HIS A 111 1.62 -19.87 4.94
CA HIS A 111 2.72 -19.34 4.14
C HIS A 111 2.34 -18.97 2.70
N GLU A 112 1.49 -19.75 2.04
CA GLU A 112 1.17 -19.63 0.62
C GLU A 112 -0.25 -19.14 0.34
N HIS A 113 -0.95 -18.65 1.35
CA HIS A 113 -2.35 -18.28 1.25
C HIS A 113 -2.53 -16.80 0.89
N HIS A 114 -2.40 -16.49 -0.40
CA HIS A 114 -2.55 -15.13 -0.94
C HIS A 114 -3.87 -14.47 -0.53
N LEU A 115 -3.89 -13.14 -0.47
CA LEU A 115 -5.05 -12.36 -0.03
C LEU A 115 -6.32 -12.70 -0.83
N SER A 116 -6.21 -12.94 -2.14
CA SER A 116 -7.34 -13.33 -2.99
C SER A 116 -7.94 -14.70 -2.63
N MET A 117 -7.17 -15.58 -2.00
CA MET A 117 -7.61 -16.91 -1.57
C MET A 117 -8.19 -16.92 -0.15
N GLN A 118 -7.90 -15.90 0.65
CA GLN A 118 -8.37 -15.80 2.02
C GLN A 118 -9.88 -15.61 2.09
N SER A 119 -10.49 -15.93 3.24
CA SER A 119 -11.90 -15.67 3.48
C SER A 119 -12.18 -14.16 3.48
N GLU A 120 -13.40 -13.76 3.18
CA GLU A 120 -13.84 -12.36 3.29
C GLU A 120 -13.60 -11.81 4.71
N PHE A 121 -13.88 -12.64 5.73
CA PHE A 121 -13.60 -12.31 7.12
C PHE A 121 -12.12 -12.01 7.36
N GLN A 122 -11.20 -12.85 6.84
CA GLN A 122 -9.77 -12.62 7.02
C GLN A 122 -9.30 -11.33 6.37
N VAL A 123 -9.79 -11.01 5.18
CA VAL A 123 -9.46 -9.74 4.49
C VAL A 123 -10.02 -8.55 5.27
N GLN A 124 -11.22 -8.66 5.81
CA GLN A 124 -11.80 -7.63 6.69
C GLN A 124 -10.96 -7.40 7.95
N GLU A 125 -10.43 -8.47 8.55
CA GLU A 125 -9.53 -8.38 9.72
C GLU A 125 -8.20 -7.70 9.36
N ILE A 126 -7.66 -7.95 8.17
CA ILE A 126 -6.47 -7.25 7.65
C ILE A 126 -6.75 -5.74 7.56
N ILE A 127 -7.88 -5.33 6.97
CA ILE A 127 -8.28 -3.94 6.86
C ILE A 127 -8.49 -3.31 8.25
N THR A 128 -9.06 -4.07 9.17
CA THR A 128 -9.22 -3.64 10.57
C THR A 128 -7.86 -3.39 11.24
N ALA A 129 -6.88 -4.27 11.00
CA ALA A 129 -5.53 -4.09 11.51
C ALA A 129 -4.85 -2.85 10.88
N TYR A 130 -5.04 -2.59 9.59
CA TYR A 130 -4.57 -1.36 8.95
C TYR A 130 -5.10 -0.11 9.65
N LYS A 131 -6.43 -0.03 9.83
CA LYS A 131 -7.09 1.09 10.53
C LYS A 131 -6.56 1.24 11.95
N GLN A 132 -6.48 0.17 12.72
CA GLN A 132 -6.03 0.22 14.12
C GLN A 132 -4.57 0.67 14.23
N ARG A 133 -3.66 0.15 13.38
CA ARG A 133 -2.26 0.57 13.39
C ARG A 133 -2.11 2.01 12.95
N TYR A 134 -2.87 2.44 11.94
CA TYR A 134 -2.88 3.84 11.51
C TYR A 134 -3.32 4.77 12.64
N LEU A 135 -4.45 4.47 13.29
CA LEU A 135 -4.99 5.25 14.41
C LEU A 135 -4.08 5.29 15.64
N ASP A 136 -3.26 4.27 15.86
CA ASP A 136 -2.26 4.29 16.92
C ASP A 136 -1.10 5.22 16.56
N LEU A 137 -0.55 5.07 15.36
CA LEU A 137 0.62 5.82 14.93
C LEU A 137 0.34 7.32 14.71
N ILE A 138 -0.85 7.72 14.28
CA ILE A 138 -1.21 9.13 14.09
C ILE A 138 -1.24 9.93 15.40
N ARG A 139 -1.25 9.26 16.55
CA ARG A 139 -1.14 9.93 17.87
C ARG A 139 0.22 10.58 18.07
N ASP A 140 1.26 10.04 17.45
CA ASP A 140 2.59 10.65 17.46
C ASP A 140 2.63 11.86 16.51
N LYS A 141 2.63 13.06 17.07
CA LYS A 141 2.58 14.31 16.30
C LYS A 141 3.83 14.62 15.49
N ARG A 142 4.90 13.81 15.67
CA ARG A 142 6.10 13.87 14.83
C ARG A 142 5.82 13.33 13.43
N PHE A 143 4.85 12.43 13.27
CA PHE A 143 4.50 11.84 11.98
C PHE A 143 3.59 12.77 11.17
N LYS A 144 3.90 12.93 9.89
CA LYS A 144 3.17 13.80 8.96
C LYS A 144 2.44 13.02 7.88
N TYR A 145 2.88 11.81 7.60
CA TYR A 145 2.23 10.92 6.65
C TYR A 145 2.45 9.46 7.06
N ILE A 146 1.46 8.63 6.83
CA ILE A 146 1.49 7.19 7.09
C ILE A 146 1.04 6.49 5.81
N LEU A 147 1.90 5.64 5.27
CA LEU A 147 1.61 4.83 4.08
C LEU A 147 1.43 3.37 4.47
N ILE A 148 0.29 2.78 4.10
CA ILE A 148 0.07 1.34 4.12
C ILE A 148 0.32 0.82 2.70
N PHE A 149 1.12 -0.22 2.57
CA PHE A 149 1.44 -0.79 1.27
C PHE A 149 1.73 -2.29 1.35
N LYS A 150 1.55 -2.97 0.23
CA LYS A 150 1.92 -4.37 0.05
C LYS A 150 2.84 -4.53 -1.15
N ASN A 151 3.83 -5.40 -1.00
CA ASN A 151 4.64 -5.90 -2.09
C ASN A 151 4.34 -7.41 -2.23
N HIS A 152 3.86 -7.83 -3.39
CA HIS A 152 3.64 -9.23 -3.71
C HIS A 152 4.57 -9.65 -4.84
N GLY A 153 5.31 -10.74 -4.63
CA GLY A 153 6.30 -11.23 -5.58
C GLY A 153 7.62 -10.45 -5.57
N GLU A 154 8.68 -11.10 -6.00
CA GLU A 154 10.05 -10.58 -5.97
C GLU A 154 10.22 -9.31 -6.82
N ARG A 155 9.70 -9.30 -8.05
CA ARG A 155 9.78 -8.14 -8.96
C ARG A 155 9.05 -6.90 -8.41
N ALA A 156 8.13 -7.09 -7.46
CA ALA A 156 7.50 -6.01 -6.73
C ALA A 156 8.25 -5.62 -5.43
N GLY A 157 9.38 -6.25 -5.15
CA GLY A 157 10.23 -5.94 -4.00
C GLY A 157 9.88 -6.70 -2.72
N ALA A 158 9.06 -7.75 -2.79
CA ALA A 158 8.84 -8.65 -1.66
C ALA A 158 10.11 -9.44 -1.40
N SER A 159 10.58 -9.41 -0.15
CA SER A 159 11.76 -10.18 0.30
C SER A 159 11.40 -11.49 1.00
N ILE A 160 10.15 -11.63 1.38
CA ILE A 160 9.56 -12.80 2.02
C ILE A 160 8.27 -13.09 1.25
N SER A 161 8.06 -14.34 0.83
CA SER A 161 6.87 -14.75 0.08
C SER A 161 5.61 -14.85 0.94
N HIS A 162 5.77 -15.11 2.25
CA HIS A 162 4.66 -15.17 3.19
C HIS A 162 3.80 -13.89 3.12
N PRO A 163 2.46 -13.99 2.99
CA PRO A 163 1.59 -12.84 2.82
C PRO A 163 1.71 -11.80 3.94
N HIS A 164 2.16 -10.63 3.59
CA HIS A 164 2.30 -9.52 4.53
C HIS A 164 2.14 -8.19 3.82
N SER A 165 1.73 -7.19 4.56
CA SER A 165 1.77 -5.77 4.21
C SER A 165 2.67 -5.01 5.15
N GLN A 166 2.90 -3.77 4.84
CA GLN A 166 3.78 -2.91 5.62
C GLN A 166 3.13 -1.55 5.84
N LEU A 167 3.57 -0.90 6.89
CA LEU A 167 3.17 0.44 7.23
C LEU A 167 4.42 1.26 7.57
N ILE A 168 4.55 2.44 6.94
CA ILE A 168 5.63 3.38 7.23
C ILE A 168 5.04 4.74 7.58
N ALA A 169 5.39 5.26 8.77
CA ALA A 169 5.11 6.62 9.19
C ALA A 169 6.34 7.50 9.01
N THR A 170 6.17 8.68 8.41
CA THR A 170 7.27 9.60 8.07
C THR A 170 7.10 10.96 8.74
N PRO A 171 8.19 11.68 9.09
CA PRO A 171 8.13 12.99 9.71
C PRO A 171 7.90 14.13 8.71
N ILE A 172 7.74 13.79 7.43
CA ILE A 172 7.47 14.72 6.33
C ILE A 172 6.41 14.11 5.40
N VAL A 173 5.62 14.96 4.74
CA VAL A 173 4.69 14.52 3.70
C VAL A 173 5.49 14.19 2.44
N PRO A 174 5.34 12.99 1.83
CA PRO A 174 6.03 12.63 0.60
C PRO A 174 5.64 13.54 -0.58
N ARG A 175 6.59 13.81 -1.47
CA ARG A 175 6.39 14.68 -2.64
C ARG A 175 5.15 14.30 -3.46
N ARG A 176 4.94 13.00 -3.74
CA ARG A 176 3.79 12.54 -4.51
C ARG A 176 2.46 12.97 -3.88
N ILE A 177 2.33 12.84 -2.57
CA ILE A 177 1.12 13.26 -1.84
C ILE A 177 0.96 14.79 -1.89
N VAL A 178 2.06 15.54 -1.78
CA VAL A 178 2.02 17.01 -1.96
C VAL A 178 1.54 17.39 -3.37
N GLU A 179 1.99 16.70 -4.40
CA GLU A 179 1.57 16.91 -5.78
C GLU A 179 0.07 16.60 -5.98
N GLU A 180 -0.42 15.50 -5.39
CA GLU A 180 -1.85 15.15 -5.38
C GLU A 180 -2.68 16.23 -4.68
N VAL A 181 -2.33 16.58 -3.44
CA VAL A 181 -3.01 17.64 -2.68
C VAL A 181 -3.06 18.96 -3.47
N ASN A 182 -1.95 19.36 -4.07
CA ASN A 182 -1.91 20.59 -4.87
C ASN A 182 -2.81 20.51 -6.12
N SER A 183 -2.92 19.35 -6.74
CA SER A 183 -3.80 19.14 -7.91
C SER A 183 -5.27 19.18 -7.51
N LEU A 184 -5.62 18.53 -6.39
CA LEU A 184 -6.96 18.56 -5.82
C LEU A 184 -7.39 19.98 -5.44
N ASN A 185 -6.50 20.75 -4.83
CA ASN A 185 -6.77 22.14 -4.45
C ASN A 185 -7.02 23.03 -5.67
N ARG A 186 -6.17 22.92 -6.69
CA ARG A 186 -6.38 23.69 -7.96
C ARG A 186 -7.72 23.35 -8.62
N PHE A 187 -8.09 22.05 -8.64
CA PHE A 187 -9.37 21.63 -9.22
C PHE A 187 -10.55 22.20 -8.42
N TYR A 188 -10.51 22.05 -7.10
CA TYR A 188 -11.53 22.56 -6.19
C TYR A 188 -11.76 24.08 -6.36
N GLU A 189 -10.69 24.85 -6.46
CA GLU A 189 -10.75 26.31 -6.69
C GLU A 189 -11.33 26.63 -8.06
N SER A 190 -10.96 25.88 -9.10
CA SER A 190 -11.42 26.14 -10.47
C SER A 190 -12.89 25.75 -10.72
N THR A 191 -13.42 24.80 -9.95
CA THR A 191 -14.80 24.30 -10.08
C THR A 191 -15.78 24.90 -9.09
N GLY A 192 -15.29 25.73 -8.16
CA GLY A 192 -16.13 26.32 -7.12
C GLY A 192 -16.53 25.36 -6.02
N GLY A 193 -15.78 24.26 -5.82
CA GLY A 193 -15.94 23.40 -4.65
C GLY A 193 -16.09 21.89 -4.89
N SER A 194 -15.92 21.40 -6.13
CA SER A 194 -16.02 19.97 -6.44
C SER A 194 -14.76 19.22 -6.04
N CYS A 195 -14.90 17.96 -5.58
CA CYS A 195 -13.80 17.04 -5.37
C CYS A 195 -13.43 16.36 -6.69
N LEU A 196 -12.16 16.42 -7.11
CA LEU A 196 -11.69 15.82 -8.36
C LEU A 196 -11.96 14.30 -8.41
N TYR A 197 -11.74 13.58 -7.33
CA TYR A 197 -11.97 12.13 -7.31
C TYR A 197 -13.46 11.78 -7.34
N CYS A 198 -14.33 12.59 -6.73
CA CYS A 198 -15.78 12.40 -6.87
C CYS A 198 -16.20 12.56 -8.34
N GLU A 199 -15.72 13.60 -9.03
CA GLU A 199 -15.98 13.81 -10.46
C GLU A 199 -15.43 12.66 -11.33
N ILE A 200 -14.24 12.14 -10.99
CA ILE A 200 -13.69 10.95 -11.67
C ILE A 200 -14.62 9.76 -11.47
N VAL A 201 -15.03 9.46 -10.24
CA VAL A 201 -15.93 8.33 -9.93
C VAL A 201 -17.25 8.46 -10.68
N GLU A 202 -17.87 9.63 -10.64
CA GLU A 202 -19.14 9.89 -11.34
C GLU A 202 -18.99 9.71 -12.85
N THR A 203 -17.98 10.34 -13.46
CA THR A 203 -17.69 10.22 -14.90
C THR A 203 -17.42 8.78 -15.32
N GLU A 204 -16.61 8.04 -14.56
CA GLU A 204 -16.28 6.65 -14.89
C GLU A 204 -17.50 5.72 -14.75
N LEU A 205 -18.38 5.97 -13.78
CA LEU A 205 -19.61 5.22 -13.62
C LEU A 205 -20.61 5.53 -14.75
N GLU A 206 -20.65 6.76 -15.27
CA GLU A 206 -21.48 7.12 -16.43
C GLU A 206 -20.94 6.54 -17.74
N GLU A 207 -19.61 6.57 -17.95
CA GLU A 207 -19.01 6.05 -19.18
C GLU A 207 -18.90 4.52 -19.22
N GLU A 208 -18.78 3.84 -18.07
CA GLU A 208 -18.62 2.39 -17.88
C GLU A 208 -17.44 1.74 -18.62
N LYS A 209 -16.58 2.54 -19.28
CA LYS A 209 -15.52 2.02 -20.16
C LYS A 209 -14.40 1.35 -19.37
N ARG A 210 -13.99 1.96 -18.25
CA ARG A 210 -12.82 1.58 -17.45
C ARG A 210 -13.18 0.97 -16.10
N ILE A 211 -14.46 0.80 -15.79
CA ILE A 211 -14.93 0.10 -14.58
C ILE A 211 -14.58 -1.38 -14.69
N VAL A 212 -13.94 -1.93 -13.67
CA VAL A 212 -13.66 -3.37 -13.54
C VAL A 212 -14.73 -4.07 -12.71
N SER A 213 -15.04 -3.52 -11.55
CA SER A 213 -16.10 -3.99 -10.65
C SER A 213 -16.54 -2.87 -9.72
N GLU A 214 -17.72 -3.03 -9.15
CA GLU A 214 -18.28 -2.12 -8.14
C GLU A 214 -19.13 -2.89 -7.14
N ASN A 215 -19.38 -2.25 -6.00
CA ASN A 215 -20.35 -2.67 -5.02
C ASN A 215 -21.07 -1.45 -4.43
N GLU A 216 -21.81 -1.65 -3.33
CA GLU A 216 -22.59 -0.60 -2.68
C GLU A 216 -21.76 0.65 -2.28
N SER A 217 -20.50 0.48 -1.84
CA SER A 217 -19.68 1.56 -1.29
C SER A 217 -18.46 1.92 -2.14
N PHE A 218 -17.97 1.00 -2.98
CA PHE A 218 -16.71 1.17 -3.70
C PHE A 218 -16.82 0.90 -5.19
N VAL A 219 -15.93 1.52 -5.94
CA VAL A 219 -15.70 1.25 -7.36
C VAL A 219 -14.24 0.86 -7.59
N CYS A 220 -14.00 -0.15 -8.44
CA CYS A 220 -12.69 -0.52 -8.94
C CYS A 220 -12.63 -0.21 -10.44
N LEU A 221 -11.64 0.57 -10.84
CA LEU A 221 -11.46 1.02 -12.22
C LEU A 221 -10.00 0.96 -12.67
N SER A 222 -9.76 0.86 -13.98
CA SER A 222 -8.47 1.16 -14.59
C SER A 222 -8.39 2.67 -14.84
N PRO A 223 -7.45 3.41 -14.23
CA PRO A 223 -7.42 4.86 -14.34
C PRO A 223 -7.15 5.31 -15.78
N TYR A 224 -7.77 6.41 -16.22
CA TYR A 224 -7.64 6.96 -17.58
C TYR A 224 -6.18 7.08 -18.06
N ALA A 225 -5.29 7.50 -17.17
CA ALA A 225 -3.85 7.63 -17.44
C ALA A 225 -3.06 6.57 -16.65
N ALA A 226 -3.45 5.29 -16.77
CA ALA A 226 -2.74 4.18 -16.13
C ALA A 226 -1.25 4.16 -16.53
N ARG A 227 -0.38 4.17 -15.53
CA ARG A 227 1.08 4.17 -15.72
C ARG A 227 1.63 2.79 -16.06
N PHE A 228 0.94 1.74 -15.59
CA PHE A 228 1.35 0.36 -15.73
C PHE A 228 0.23 -0.49 -16.33
N PRO A 229 0.56 -1.56 -17.09
CA PRO A 229 -0.45 -2.49 -17.56
C PRO A 229 -1.29 -3.04 -16.42
N PHE A 230 -2.63 -3.01 -16.58
CA PHE A 230 -3.60 -3.47 -15.58
C PHE A 230 -3.55 -2.71 -14.24
N GLU A 231 -2.99 -1.51 -14.20
CA GLU A 231 -3.12 -0.63 -13.03
C GLU A 231 -4.61 -0.45 -12.70
N SER A 232 -4.96 -0.63 -11.42
CA SER A 232 -6.34 -0.55 -10.97
C SER A 232 -6.43 0.27 -9.70
N TRP A 233 -7.46 1.08 -9.59
CA TRP A 233 -7.74 1.88 -8.41
C TRP A 233 -9.04 1.42 -7.77
N ILE A 234 -9.08 1.40 -6.44
CA ILE A 234 -10.30 1.23 -5.66
C ILE A 234 -10.57 2.55 -4.94
N LEU A 235 -11.74 3.11 -5.19
CA LEU A 235 -12.18 4.38 -4.58
C LEU A 235 -13.50 4.19 -3.84
N PRO A 236 -13.70 4.79 -2.66
CA PRO A 236 -15.05 4.95 -2.12
C PRO A 236 -15.90 5.78 -3.07
N LYS A 237 -17.18 5.43 -3.21
CA LYS A 237 -18.16 6.22 -3.98
C LYS A 237 -18.56 7.49 -3.22
N ALA A 238 -18.62 7.41 -1.91
CA ALA A 238 -18.81 8.57 -1.05
C ALA A 238 -17.51 9.36 -0.91
N HIS A 239 -17.63 10.68 -0.71
CA HIS A 239 -16.45 11.50 -0.43
C HIS A 239 -15.89 11.20 0.96
N GLU A 240 -14.76 10.56 0.99
CA GLU A 240 -14.03 10.23 2.21
C GLU A 240 -12.58 10.71 2.13
N MET A 241 -12.17 11.55 3.06
CA MET A 241 -10.88 12.19 3.02
C MET A 241 -9.74 11.25 3.44
N ALA A 242 -9.99 10.39 4.39
CA ALA A 242 -8.94 9.61 5.05
C ALA A 242 -9.35 8.15 5.28
N PHE A 243 -8.46 7.24 4.95
CA PHE A 243 -8.68 5.80 5.08
C PHE A 243 -9.00 5.37 6.53
N GLU A 244 -8.37 5.98 7.50
CA GLU A 244 -8.60 5.63 8.91
C GLU A 244 -10.01 5.98 9.41
N ASP A 245 -10.76 6.78 8.64
CA ASP A 245 -12.16 7.10 8.93
C ASP A 245 -13.16 6.09 8.34
N ILE A 246 -12.71 5.13 7.52
CA ILE A 246 -13.57 4.07 6.95
C ILE A 246 -14.53 3.52 8.01
N ALA A 247 -15.84 3.51 7.71
CA ALA A 247 -16.85 3.06 8.66
C ALA A 247 -16.81 1.53 8.86
N ASP A 248 -17.39 1.07 9.96
CA ASP A 248 -17.35 -0.36 10.30
C ASP A 248 -18.12 -1.22 9.29
N ASP A 249 -19.21 -0.70 8.74
CA ASP A 249 -20.04 -1.33 7.72
C ASP A 249 -19.41 -1.29 6.30
N GLU A 250 -18.47 -0.39 6.06
CA GLU A 250 -17.73 -0.28 4.79
C GLU A 250 -16.55 -1.23 4.68
N ARG A 251 -16.04 -1.77 5.79
CA ARG A 251 -14.91 -2.69 5.78
C ARG A 251 -15.21 -3.98 5.00
N THR A 252 -16.42 -4.49 5.09
CA THR A 252 -16.83 -5.68 4.33
C THR A 252 -16.92 -5.42 2.83
N PRO A 253 -17.61 -4.38 2.34
CA PRO A 253 -17.57 -3.99 0.93
C PRO A 253 -16.13 -3.76 0.42
N PHE A 254 -15.27 -3.09 1.19
CA PHE A 254 -13.88 -2.87 0.81
C PHE A 254 -13.08 -4.18 0.73
N ALA A 255 -13.24 -5.08 1.70
CA ALA A 255 -12.62 -6.41 1.67
C ALA A 255 -13.05 -7.21 0.44
N ARG A 256 -14.34 -7.15 0.09
CA ARG A 256 -14.94 -7.84 -1.04
C ARG A 256 -14.36 -7.37 -2.37
N ILE A 257 -14.31 -6.05 -2.60
CA ILE A 257 -13.80 -5.49 -3.86
C ILE A 257 -12.28 -5.68 -3.99
N LEU A 258 -11.52 -5.55 -2.90
CA LEU A 258 -10.07 -5.79 -2.89
C LEU A 258 -9.77 -7.27 -3.21
N LYS A 259 -10.49 -8.19 -2.60
CA LYS A 259 -10.38 -9.63 -2.88
C LYS A 259 -10.75 -9.94 -4.33
N ASP A 260 -11.85 -9.36 -4.85
CA ASP A 260 -12.33 -9.58 -6.21
C ASP A 260 -11.29 -9.16 -7.25
N ILE A 261 -10.77 -7.94 -7.17
CA ILE A 261 -9.76 -7.45 -8.14
C ILE A 261 -8.46 -8.26 -8.08
N LEU A 262 -7.96 -8.58 -6.88
CA LEU A 262 -6.75 -9.39 -6.75
C LEU A 262 -6.99 -10.82 -7.25
N GLY A 263 -8.19 -11.38 -7.07
CA GLY A 263 -8.58 -12.68 -7.62
C GLY A 263 -8.63 -12.69 -9.15
N ARG A 264 -9.15 -11.62 -9.77
CA ARG A 264 -9.14 -11.45 -11.24
C ARG A 264 -7.73 -11.36 -11.77
N MET A 265 -6.86 -10.52 -11.17
CA MET A 265 -5.46 -10.41 -11.53
C MET A 265 -4.73 -11.75 -11.40
N PHE A 266 -4.93 -12.45 -10.29
CA PHE A 266 -4.35 -13.78 -10.06
C PHE A 266 -4.76 -14.77 -11.16
N GLY A 267 -6.06 -14.87 -11.47
CA GLY A 267 -6.58 -15.82 -12.45
C GLY A 267 -6.21 -15.49 -13.90
N ILE A 268 -6.23 -14.20 -14.28
CA ILE A 268 -6.02 -13.74 -15.66
C ILE A 268 -4.52 -13.57 -16.00
N LEU A 269 -3.75 -13.02 -15.04
CA LEU A 269 -2.34 -12.66 -15.27
C LEU A 269 -1.36 -13.69 -14.67
N ASP A 270 -1.86 -14.81 -14.14
CA ASP A 270 -1.08 -15.91 -13.59
C ASP A 270 -0.18 -15.50 -12.42
N ASP A 271 -0.80 -15.08 -11.31
CA ASP A 271 -0.14 -14.61 -10.09
C ASP A 271 0.92 -13.53 -10.34
N PRO A 272 0.54 -12.38 -10.90
CA PRO A 272 1.50 -11.35 -11.23
C PRO A 272 2.10 -10.72 -9.97
N PRO A 273 3.40 -10.39 -9.98
CA PRO A 273 3.95 -9.53 -8.94
C PRO A 273 3.29 -8.16 -9.02
N PHE A 274 2.90 -7.61 -7.87
CA PHE A 274 2.26 -6.29 -7.77
C PHE A 274 2.65 -5.54 -6.51
N ASN A 275 2.50 -4.23 -6.56
CA ASN A 275 2.41 -3.39 -5.38
C ASN A 275 0.99 -2.88 -5.25
N TYR A 276 0.49 -2.76 -4.01
CA TYR A 276 -0.59 -1.83 -3.73
C TYR A 276 -0.23 -0.89 -2.60
N TYR A 277 -0.86 0.26 -2.58
CA TYR A 277 -0.70 1.25 -1.52
C TYR A 277 -1.98 2.07 -1.36
N ILE A 278 -2.25 2.45 -0.10
CA ILE A 278 -3.41 3.28 0.25
C ILE A 278 -2.92 4.72 0.34
N HIS A 279 -3.42 5.57 -0.53
CA HIS A 279 -3.25 7.01 -0.46
C HIS A 279 -4.36 7.62 0.40
N THR A 280 -3.99 8.40 1.37
CA THR A 280 -4.88 9.04 2.34
C THR A 280 -4.41 10.45 2.64
N ALA A 281 -5.25 11.27 3.24
CA ALA A 281 -4.88 12.63 3.63
C ALA A 281 -3.66 12.66 4.56
N PRO A 282 -2.81 13.70 4.52
CA PRO A 282 -1.76 13.92 5.51
C PRO A 282 -2.30 13.92 6.94
N CYS A 283 -1.47 13.49 7.91
CA CYS A 283 -1.88 13.29 9.30
C CYS A 283 -2.43 14.55 10.00
N ASP A 284 -2.08 15.73 9.55
CA ASP A 284 -2.59 16.99 10.10
C ASP A 284 -3.96 17.40 9.52
N ARG A 285 -4.43 16.68 8.50
CA ARG A 285 -5.74 16.86 7.85
C ARG A 285 -6.08 18.32 7.49
N LYS A 286 -5.08 19.14 7.23
CA LYS A 286 -5.31 20.54 6.83
C LYS A 286 -5.96 20.67 5.47
N GLU A 287 -5.81 19.63 4.65
CA GLU A 287 -6.36 19.54 3.30
C GLU A 287 -7.64 18.70 3.30
N THR A 288 -8.77 19.36 3.47
CA THR A 288 -10.10 18.71 3.53
C THR A 288 -10.65 18.23 2.20
N LYS A 289 -9.91 18.42 1.11
CA LYS A 289 -10.33 18.13 -0.26
C LYS A 289 -9.77 16.81 -0.78
N TYR A 290 -9.03 16.08 0.05
CA TYR A 290 -8.48 14.78 -0.30
C TYR A 290 -9.62 13.75 -0.41
N HIS A 291 -9.36 12.68 -1.14
CA HIS A 291 -10.25 11.54 -1.26
C HIS A 291 -9.36 10.30 -1.26
N TRP A 292 -9.43 9.48 -0.21
CA TRP A 292 -8.56 8.33 -0.09
C TRP A 292 -8.88 7.27 -1.17
N HIS A 293 -7.87 6.55 -1.59
CA HIS A 293 -8.00 5.48 -2.57
C HIS A 293 -6.88 4.46 -2.43
N LEU A 294 -7.10 3.27 -2.96
CA LEU A 294 -6.08 2.24 -3.06
C LEU A 294 -5.69 2.08 -4.52
N GLU A 295 -4.38 2.17 -4.80
CA GLU A 295 -3.81 1.88 -6.12
C GLU A 295 -3.15 0.51 -6.13
N ILE A 296 -3.41 -0.30 -7.16
CA ILE A 296 -2.76 -1.60 -7.42
C ILE A 296 -1.96 -1.47 -8.71
N THR A 297 -0.67 -1.75 -8.63
CA THR A 297 0.25 -1.62 -9.77
C THR A 297 0.96 -2.96 -10.04
N PRO A 298 0.45 -3.77 -10.99
CA PRO A 298 1.15 -4.98 -11.42
C PRO A 298 2.52 -4.65 -12.02
N ARG A 299 3.51 -5.49 -11.75
CA ARG A 299 4.91 -5.31 -12.19
C ARG A 299 5.21 -6.19 -13.40
N LEU A 300 4.40 -6.03 -14.45
CA LEU A 300 4.51 -6.80 -15.70
C LEU A 300 5.59 -6.24 -16.63
N THR A 301 5.87 -4.95 -16.54
CA THR A 301 6.90 -4.23 -17.30
C THR A 301 7.94 -3.63 -16.37
N GLU A 302 9.15 -3.39 -16.89
CA GLU A 302 10.23 -2.71 -16.17
C GLU A 302 10.24 -1.22 -16.56
N THR A 303 10.37 -0.33 -15.56
CA THR A 303 10.68 1.07 -15.83
C THR A 303 12.12 1.19 -16.31
N ALA A 304 12.30 1.73 -17.51
CA ALA A 304 13.61 1.86 -18.18
C ALA A 304 14.14 3.30 -18.13
N GLY A 305 15.12 3.60 -18.98
CA GLY A 305 15.80 4.89 -18.94
C GLY A 305 14.94 6.08 -19.30
N PHE A 306 13.99 5.90 -20.22
CA PHE A 306 13.08 6.99 -20.63
C PHE A 306 12.16 7.39 -19.47
N GLU A 307 11.48 6.44 -18.85
CA GLU A 307 10.56 6.72 -17.74
C GLU A 307 11.28 7.32 -16.54
N ARG A 308 12.47 6.78 -16.21
CA ARG A 308 13.27 7.29 -15.10
C ARG A 308 13.83 8.68 -15.37
N GLY A 309 14.22 8.97 -16.63
CA GLY A 309 14.80 10.25 -17.03
C GLY A 309 13.79 11.36 -17.20
N THR A 310 12.55 11.05 -17.57
CA THR A 310 11.52 12.05 -17.90
C THR A 310 10.35 12.08 -16.94
N GLY A 311 10.06 11.00 -16.22
CA GLY A 311 8.84 10.84 -15.43
C GLY A 311 7.61 10.49 -16.27
N PHE A 312 7.74 10.31 -17.60
CA PHE A 312 6.68 9.77 -18.43
C PHE A 312 6.69 8.25 -18.34
N TYR A 313 5.54 7.64 -18.52
CA TYR A 313 5.40 6.18 -18.53
C TYR A 313 4.97 5.71 -19.90
N ILE A 314 5.49 4.56 -20.35
CA ILE A 314 5.06 3.86 -21.56
C ILE A 314 4.24 2.65 -21.14
N ASN A 315 2.93 2.73 -21.32
CA ASN A 315 2.01 1.63 -21.03
C ASN A 315 1.55 1.01 -22.35
N PRO A 316 1.84 -0.27 -22.63
CA PRO A 316 1.45 -0.94 -23.85
C PRO A 316 -0.01 -1.42 -23.86
N VAL A 317 -0.75 -1.25 -22.76
CA VAL A 317 -2.13 -1.72 -22.63
C VAL A 317 -3.03 -0.51 -22.35
N MET A 318 -4.04 -0.32 -23.21
CA MET A 318 -5.04 0.74 -22.98
C MET A 318 -5.87 0.42 -21.72
N PRO A 319 -6.22 1.42 -20.90
CA PRO A 319 -7.03 1.21 -19.70
C PRO A 319 -8.39 0.56 -19.97
N GLU A 320 -9.02 0.90 -21.08
CA GLU A 320 -10.28 0.32 -21.54
C GLU A 320 -10.15 -1.19 -21.81
N ASP A 321 -9.06 -1.60 -22.49
CA ASP A 321 -8.75 -3.00 -22.78
C ASP A 321 -8.41 -3.75 -21.49
N ALA A 322 -7.61 -3.15 -20.60
CA ALA A 322 -7.28 -3.72 -19.32
C ALA A 322 -8.54 -3.97 -18.47
N ALA A 323 -9.44 -2.98 -18.39
CA ALA A 323 -10.70 -3.13 -17.68
C ALA A 323 -11.60 -4.19 -18.32
N GLY A 324 -11.67 -4.24 -19.66
CA GLY A 324 -12.40 -5.26 -20.40
C GLY A 324 -11.92 -6.67 -20.06
N ILE A 325 -10.61 -6.89 -20.11
CA ILE A 325 -9.97 -8.18 -19.79
C ILE A 325 -10.22 -8.55 -18.32
N LEU A 326 -10.04 -7.61 -17.39
CA LEU A 326 -10.25 -7.87 -15.96
C LEU A 326 -11.73 -8.12 -15.60
N ARG A 327 -12.71 -7.64 -16.41
CA ARG A 327 -14.13 -7.97 -16.26
C ARG A 327 -14.43 -9.44 -16.60
N GLU A 328 -13.67 -10.04 -17.48
CA GLU A 328 -13.83 -11.45 -17.82
C GLU A 328 -13.51 -12.30 -16.59
N ARG A 329 -14.55 -12.87 -15.95
CA ARG A 329 -14.38 -13.74 -14.81
C ARG A 329 -13.73 -15.06 -15.25
N VAL A 330 -12.45 -15.25 -14.96
CA VAL A 330 -11.87 -16.60 -14.93
C VAL A 330 -12.38 -17.26 -13.64
N LYS A 331 -13.17 -18.33 -13.77
CA LYS A 331 -13.52 -19.15 -12.61
C LYS A 331 -12.24 -19.74 -12.05
N LEU A 332 -11.87 -19.35 -10.83
CA LEU A 332 -10.73 -19.90 -10.08
C LEU A 332 -10.81 -21.45 -9.93
N SER A 333 -12.00 -22.04 -10.21
CA SER A 333 -12.22 -23.50 -10.19
C SER A 333 -11.60 -24.28 -11.34
N ASP A 334 -11.07 -23.64 -12.39
CA ASP A 334 -10.66 -24.30 -13.62
C ASP A 334 -9.13 -24.45 -13.75
N LYS A 335 -8.34 -24.00 -12.77
CA LYS A 335 -6.90 -24.29 -12.69
C LYS A 335 -6.64 -25.36 -11.63
N PRO A 336 -6.01 -26.49 -11.97
CA PRO A 336 -5.51 -27.44 -10.99
C PRO A 336 -4.41 -26.78 -10.15
N TYR A 337 -4.52 -26.92 -8.81
CA TYR A 337 -3.50 -26.53 -7.86
C TYR A 337 -2.23 -27.39 -8.00
#